data_53b55f62425d6654ba2863c080abcbc1
#
_entry.id   53b55f62425d6654ba2863c080abcbc1
#
_cell.length_a   1.000
_cell.length_b   1.000
_cell.length_c   1.000
_cell.angle_alpha   90.00
_cell.angle_beta   90.00
_cell.angle_gamma   90.00
#
_symmetry.space_group_name_H-M   'P 1'
#
loop_
_entity.id
_entity.type
_entity.pdbx_description
1 polymer ?
#
loop_
_entity_poly.entity_id
_entity_poly.type
_entity_poly.pdbx_seq_one_letter_code
_entity_poly.pdbx_strand_id
1 'polypeptide(L)'
;MAESMTGLKRSHRCAEVSGENVGQEVTVMGWVQKSRNKGGIIFVDLRDRSGILQLIFEEADCGAEYFAKAEKLRSEFVIAVTGKVEVRSGAANPNLKTGAIEVRAKSLRILAESETPPFPIEENSRTKEEVRLKYRYLDLRRPDIQKNIMTRSQVAILTRAFLAEEGFLEIETPTLIKSTPEGARDYLVPSRVHPGSFYALPQSPQLFKQLLMCSGYDRYFQLARCYRDEDLRADRQPEFTQIDMELSFVDAEDVMDVNERLLQRLFKEICGVDIPLPLPRLTWKEAMDRFGSDKPDMRFGMELKDVSEAVKDCEFAVFKGALEQGGSVRGICVEGQAGMPRKKIDSLVEFAKGYGAKGLAYLSVQPDGSYKSSFAKFMTPEQLSALTEAMGGKPGDLLLFAADKTSLVYNVLGALRLEVARQLDLIPKDSWKFLWVTEFPLLEYSEEEDRYVAMHHPFTMPMDEDLPLIDTDPGAVRAKAYDIVLNGTELGGGSVRIHQADIQSKMFEVLGFTPERAGEQFGFLLEAFKYGVPPHAGLAYGLDRVVMWMVGADSIRDVIAFPKVKDASCLMSEAPAPVEEKQLKELGIAVSWTDGEQ
;
A
#
# COMPACT_ATOMS: atom_id res chain seq x y z
N MET A 1 -17.41 -20.40 36.09
CA MET A 1 -18.40 -19.32 35.81
C MET A 1 -17.72 -17.99 35.85
N ALA A 2 -18.02 -17.11 34.89
CA ALA A 2 -17.50 -15.75 34.86
C ALA A 2 -17.89 -14.96 36.11
N GLU A 3 -16.94 -14.23 36.69
CA GLU A 3 -17.12 -13.41 37.89
C GLU A 3 -17.34 -11.94 37.50
N SER A 4 -18.09 -11.20 38.32
CA SER A 4 -18.39 -9.79 38.08
C SER A 4 -17.14 -8.91 38.26
N MET A 5 -17.02 -7.87 37.41
CA MET A 5 -16.07 -6.79 37.58
C MET A 5 -16.45 -5.76 38.67
N THR A 6 -17.64 -5.86 39.24
CA THR A 6 -18.16 -4.89 40.21
C THR A 6 -17.16 -4.67 41.36
N GLY A 7 -16.86 -3.42 41.63
CA GLY A 7 -15.90 -3.03 42.68
C GLY A 7 -14.42 -3.11 42.31
N LEU A 8 -14.08 -3.56 41.09
CA LEU A 8 -12.71 -3.56 40.58
C LEU A 8 -12.46 -2.44 39.56
N LYS A 9 -11.28 -1.81 39.66
CA LYS A 9 -10.76 -0.90 38.63
C LYS A 9 -9.33 -1.31 38.31
N ARG A 10 -9.02 -1.41 37.03
CA ARG A 10 -7.65 -1.62 36.59
C ARG A 10 -6.80 -0.38 36.90
N SER A 11 -5.76 -0.53 37.71
CA SER A 11 -4.84 0.57 38.05
C SER A 11 -3.78 0.80 36.97
N HIS A 12 -3.25 -0.28 36.39
CA HIS A 12 -2.18 -0.26 35.39
C HIS A 12 -2.46 -1.29 34.28
N ARG A 13 -2.00 -1.00 33.07
CA ARG A 13 -1.81 -2.05 32.07
C ARG A 13 -0.57 -2.87 32.41
N CYS A 14 -0.46 -4.06 31.80
CA CYS A 14 0.61 -5.02 32.11
C CYS A 14 2.00 -4.41 32.01
N ALA A 15 2.35 -3.76 30.89
CA ALA A 15 3.69 -3.19 30.71
C ALA A 15 3.83 -1.72 31.17
N GLU A 16 2.82 -1.16 31.82
CA GLU A 16 2.91 0.10 32.56
C GLU A 16 3.45 -0.13 33.96
N VAL A 17 3.36 -1.35 34.52
CA VAL A 17 3.97 -1.72 35.79
C VAL A 17 5.48 -1.77 35.59
N SER A 18 6.22 -1.07 36.45
CA SER A 18 7.68 -0.91 36.39
C SER A 18 8.35 -1.09 37.73
N GLY A 19 9.67 -0.98 37.79
CA GLY A 19 10.44 -0.99 39.05
C GLY A 19 10.02 0.10 40.03
N GLU A 20 9.44 1.20 39.57
CA GLU A 20 8.93 2.30 40.44
C GLU A 20 7.69 1.89 41.23
N ASN A 21 7.00 0.84 40.79
CA ASN A 21 5.83 0.31 41.50
C ASN A 21 6.18 -0.75 42.55
N VAL A 22 7.43 -1.14 42.70
CA VAL A 22 7.85 -2.14 43.70
C VAL A 22 7.38 -1.76 45.10
N GLY A 23 6.70 -2.71 45.77
CA GLY A 23 6.09 -2.50 47.08
C GLY A 23 4.64 -2.00 47.03
N GLN A 24 4.17 -1.49 45.88
CA GLN A 24 2.79 -1.01 45.70
C GLN A 24 1.84 -2.17 45.38
N GLU A 25 0.58 -1.98 45.71
CA GLU A 25 -0.49 -2.86 45.30
C GLU A 25 -1.10 -2.37 43.98
N VAL A 26 -1.21 -3.25 43.00
CA VAL A 26 -1.75 -2.95 41.66
C VAL A 26 -2.89 -3.93 41.31
N THR A 27 -3.83 -3.44 40.52
CA THR A 27 -4.86 -4.28 39.88
C THR A 27 -4.62 -4.29 38.38
N VAL A 28 -4.28 -5.46 37.83
CA VAL A 28 -4.03 -5.68 36.41
C VAL A 28 -5.09 -6.63 35.82
N MET A 29 -5.41 -6.44 34.55
CA MET A 29 -6.44 -7.23 33.85
C MET A 29 -5.98 -7.51 32.44
N GLY A 30 -6.22 -8.73 31.95
CA GLY A 30 -5.82 -9.15 30.62
C GLY A 30 -6.14 -10.60 30.35
N TRP A 31 -5.50 -11.13 29.33
CA TRP A 31 -5.62 -12.52 28.90
C TRP A 31 -4.43 -13.34 29.42
N VAL A 32 -4.72 -14.55 29.88
CA VAL A 32 -3.69 -15.51 30.26
C VAL A 32 -2.96 -15.99 29.00
N GLN A 33 -1.69 -15.59 28.83
CA GLN A 33 -0.86 -16.08 27.75
C GLN A 33 -0.39 -17.49 28.03
N LYS A 34 0.09 -17.74 29.25
CA LYS A 34 0.64 -19.01 29.68
C LYS A 34 0.49 -19.18 31.19
N SER A 35 0.13 -20.37 31.64
CA SER A 35 0.12 -20.76 33.06
C SER A 35 1.03 -21.95 33.28
N ARG A 36 1.80 -21.95 34.37
CA ARG A 36 2.78 -22.99 34.73
C ARG A 36 2.74 -23.23 36.22
N ASN A 37 2.37 -24.43 36.66
CA ASN A 37 2.50 -24.85 38.06
C ASN A 37 3.85 -25.53 38.29
N LYS A 38 4.62 -25.01 39.25
CA LYS A 38 5.94 -25.55 39.64
C LYS A 38 5.96 -25.84 41.15
N GLY A 39 5.35 -26.96 41.52
CA GLY A 39 5.46 -27.49 42.88
C GLY A 39 4.87 -26.55 43.96
N GLY A 40 3.65 -26.05 43.75
CA GLY A 40 2.97 -25.17 44.72
C GLY A 40 3.10 -23.68 44.45
N ILE A 41 3.80 -23.29 43.38
CA ILE A 41 3.86 -21.92 42.89
C ILE A 41 3.31 -21.91 41.45
N ILE A 42 2.31 -21.06 41.17
CA ILE A 42 1.74 -20.90 39.84
C ILE A 42 2.22 -19.58 39.25
N PHE A 43 2.89 -19.69 38.11
CA PHE A 43 3.33 -18.53 37.30
C PHE A 43 2.36 -18.34 36.15
N VAL A 44 1.83 -17.13 36.02
CA VAL A 44 0.92 -16.74 34.94
C VAL A 44 1.53 -15.54 34.18
N ASP A 45 1.72 -15.72 32.91
CA ASP A 45 2.07 -14.63 32.00
C ASP A 45 0.74 -13.97 31.57
N LEU A 46 0.44 -12.80 32.10
CA LEU A 46 -0.75 -12.01 31.75
C LEU A 46 -0.42 -11.06 30.62
N ARG A 47 -1.22 -11.06 29.57
CA ARG A 47 -1.05 -10.21 28.38
C ARG A 47 -2.18 -9.20 28.27
N ASP A 48 -1.83 -7.96 27.95
CA ASP A 48 -2.72 -6.95 27.37
C ASP A 48 -2.04 -6.23 26.20
N ARG A 49 -2.67 -5.19 25.65
CA ARG A 49 -2.11 -4.46 24.50
C ARG A 49 -0.78 -3.75 24.78
N SER A 50 -0.39 -3.57 26.03
CA SER A 50 0.86 -2.93 26.42
C SER A 50 2.03 -3.91 26.50
N GLY A 51 1.75 -5.21 26.67
CA GLY A 51 2.73 -6.27 26.78
C GLY A 51 2.34 -7.36 27.76
N ILE A 52 3.36 -8.06 28.28
CA ILE A 52 3.20 -9.21 29.19
C ILE A 52 3.76 -8.84 30.57
N LEU A 53 3.05 -9.28 31.63
CA LEU A 53 3.46 -9.18 33.02
C LEU A 53 3.35 -10.54 33.70
N GLN A 54 4.39 -10.95 34.43
CA GLN A 54 4.37 -12.18 35.21
C GLN A 54 3.61 -11.97 36.52
N LEU A 55 2.65 -12.86 36.79
CA LEU A 55 1.94 -12.98 38.06
C LEU A 55 2.41 -14.25 38.77
N ILE A 56 2.48 -14.21 40.09
CA ILE A 56 2.78 -15.36 40.93
C ILE A 56 1.63 -15.60 41.90
N PHE A 57 1.20 -16.85 42.02
CA PHE A 57 0.24 -17.30 43.01
C PHE A 57 0.92 -18.33 43.89
N GLU A 58 0.95 -18.04 45.17
CA GLU A 58 1.33 -18.94 46.25
C GLU A 58 0.17 -18.99 47.27
N GLU A 59 -0.15 -20.18 47.77
CA GLU A 59 -1.31 -20.34 48.68
C GLU A 59 -1.13 -19.51 49.95
N ALA A 60 0.12 -19.35 50.43
CA ALA A 60 0.45 -18.55 51.60
C ALA A 60 0.11 -17.05 51.43
N ASP A 61 0.13 -16.53 50.19
CA ASP A 61 -0.11 -15.12 49.92
C ASP A 61 -1.56 -14.83 49.51
N CYS A 62 -2.14 -15.69 48.66
CA CYS A 62 -3.48 -15.47 48.10
C CYS A 62 -4.58 -16.29 48.78
N GLY A 63 -4.22 -17.27 49.62
CA GLY A 63 -5.13 -18.19 50.25
C GLY A 63 -5.60 -19.32 49.32
N ALA A 64 -6.08 -20.42 49.94
CA ALA A 64 -6.44 -21.65 49.27
C ALA A 64 -7.50 -21.46 48.14
N GLU A 65 -8.46 -20.55 48.36
CA GLU A 65 -9.53 -20.30 47.35
C GLU A 65 -8.96 -19.74 46.03
N TYR A 66 -8.15 -18.70 46.08
CA TYR A 66 -7.59 -18.09 44.88
C TYR A 66 -6.50 -18.97 44.26
N PHE A 67 -5.72 -19.70 45.09
CA PHE A 67 -4.77 -20.66 44.58
C PHE A 67 -5.48 -21.78 43.76
N ALA A 68 -6.54 -22.35 44.27
CA ALA A 68 -7.37 -23.37 43.57
C ALA A 68 -8.03 -22.83 42.30
N LYS A 69 -8.36 -21.52 42.25
CA LYS A 69 -8.80 -20.85 41.02
C LYS A 69 -7.64 -20.70 40.02
N ALA A 70 -6.45 -20.34 40.48
CA ALA A 70 -5.27 -20.17 39.62
C ALA A 70 -4.83 -21.48 38.96
N GLU A 71 -5.00 -22.64 39.61
CA GLU A 71 -4.75 -23.96 39.03
C GLU A 71 -5.63 -24.28 37.81
N LYS A 72 -6.82 -23.67 37.75
CA LYS A 72 -7.79 -23.88 36.65
C LYS A 72 -7.54 -22.96 35.46
N LEU A 73 -6.64 -21.99 35.56
CA LEU A 73 -6.36 -21.05 34.48
C LEU A 73 -5.84 -21.75 33.24
N ARG A 74 -6.40 -21.38 32.09
CA ARG A 74 -5.99 -21.85 30.76
C ARG A 74 -5.65 -20.64 29.88
N SER A 75 -5.00 -20.91 28.78
CA SER A 75 -4.69 -19.88 27.77
C SER A 75 -5.94 -19.13 27.35
N GLU A 76 -5.81 -17.83 27.16
CA GLU A 76 -6.84 -16.89 26.74
C GLU A 76 -8.00 -16.68 27.75
N PHE A 77 -7.97 -17.25 28.95
CA PHE A 77 -8.88 -16.82 30.02
C PHE A 77 -8.67 -15.32 30.31
N VAL A 78 -9.74 -14.59 30.52
CA VAL A 78 -9.70 -13.18 30.91
C VAL A 78 -9.76 -13.10 32.43
N ILE A 79 -8.73 -12.52 33.03
CA ILE A 79 -8.63 -12.44 34.48
C ILE A 79 -8.36 -11.02 34.99
N ALA A 80 -8.75 -10.76 36.22
CA ALA A 80 -8.37 -9.60 37.00
C ALA A 80 -7.62 -10.07 38.25
N VAL A 81 -6.45 -9.49 38.50
CA VAL A 81 -5.61 -9.83 39.63
C VAL A 81 -5.22 -8.56 40.38
N THR A 82 -5.43 -8.55 41.69
CA THR A 82 -4.87 -7.55 42.57
C THR A 82 -3.72 -8.18 43.34
N GLY A 83 -2.57 -7.50 43.39
CA GLY A 83 -1.39 -8.03 44.04
C GLY A 83 -0.30 -6.98 44.25
N LYS A 84 0.74 -7.38 44.96
CA LYS A 84 1.91 -6.52 45.29
C LYS A 84 2.98 -6.69 44.21
N VAL A 85 3.49 -5.60 43.71
CA VAL A 85 4.65 -5.60 42.79
C VAL A 85 5.93 -5.89 43.57
N GLU A 86 6.70 -6.87 43.10
CA GLU A 86 7.98 -7.25 43.70
C GLU A 86 9.06 -7.35 42.62
N VAL A 87 10.33 -7.26 43.03
CA VAL A 87 11.45 -7.58 42.16
C VAL A 87 11.40 -9.08 41.89
N ARG A 88 11.63 -9.49 40.69
CA ARG A 88 11.57 -10.90 40.28
C ARG A 88 12.55 -11.74 41.08
N SER A 89 12.07 -12.83 41.66
CA SER A 89 12.87 -13.72 42.50
C SER A 89 13.94 -14.49 41.72
N GLY A 90 13.74 -14.69 40.40
CA GLY A 90 14.69 -15.32 39.49
C GLY A 90 15.43 -14.31 38.61
N ALA A 91 16.16 -14.85 37.60
CA ALA A 91 16.82 -14.00 36.63
C ALA A 91 15.81 -13.12 35.86
N ALA A 92 16.16 -11.86 35.64
CA ALA A 92 15.35 -10.96 34.83
C ALA A 92 15.20 -11.51 33.39
N ASN A 93 13.98 -11.39 32.82
CA ASN A 93 13.75 -11.81 31.43
C ASN A 93 14.02 -10.62 30.49
N PRO A 94 15.12 -10.62 29.72
CA PRO A 94 15.48 -9.50 28.85
C PRO A 94 14.50 -9.28 27.69
N ASN A 95 13.66 -10.27 27.39
CA ASN A 95 12.68 -10.20 26.30
C ASN A 95 11.36 -9.53 26.69
N LEU A 96 11.20 -9.19 27.97
CA LEU A 96 10.00 -8.52 28.48
C LEU A 96 10.35 -7.16 29.06
N LYS A 97 9.60 -6.13 28.71
CA LYS A 97 9.73 -4.79 29.33
C LYS A 97 9.59 -4.85 30.86
N THR A 98 8.75 -5.76 31.37
CA THR A 98 8.49 -6.01 32.78
C THR A 98 9.37 -7.12 33.37
N GLY A 99 10.38 -7.58 32.65
CA GLY A 99 11.12 -8.81 32.97
C GLY A 99 11.91 -8.79 34.30
N ALA A 100 12.13 -7.63 34.91
CA ALA A 100 12.79 -7.46 36.21
C ALA A 100 11.83 -7.51 37.40
N ILE A 101 10.52 -7.50 37.14
CA ILE A 101 9.47 -7.43 38.18
C ILE A 101 8.43 -8.53 37.98
N GLU A 102 7.65 -8.78 39.01
CA GLU A 102 6.50 -9.68 39.02
C GLU A 102 5.44 -9.18 40.00
N VAL A 103 4.20 -9.62 39.83
CA VAL A 103 3.12 -9.30 40.74
C VAL A 103 2.77 -10.54 41.55
N ARG A 104 2.96 -10.44 42.88
CA ARG A 104 2.54 -11.46 43.84
C ARG A 104 1.06 -11.25 44.14
N ALA A 105 0.24 -12.19 43.63
CA ALA A 105 -1.21 -12.11 43.64
C ALA A 105 -1.79 -12.25 45.06
N LYS A 106 -2.74 -11.38 45.43
CA LYS A 106 -3.56 -11.46 46.62
C LYS A 106 -4.99 -11.91 46.34
N SER A 107 -5.51 -11.54 45.19
CA SER A 107 -6.85 -11.95 44.75
C SER A 107 -6.92 -12.20 43.27
N LEU A 108 -7.85 -13.05 42.86
CA LEU A 108 -8.08 -13.44 41.47
C LEU A 108 -9.58 -13.48 41.18
N ARG A 109 -10.00 -12.84 40.07
CA ARG A 109 -11.31 -13.08 39.46
C ARG A 109 -11.14 -13.59 38.04
N ILE A 110 -11.88 -14.61 37.67
CA ILE A 110 -12.00 -15.11 36.29
C ILE A 110 -13.16 -14.36 35.66
N LEU A 111 -12.87 -13.38 34.81
CA LEU A 111 -13.88 -12.54 34.14
C LEU A 111 -14.52 -13.25 32.95
N ALA A 112 -13.77 -14.10 32.24
CA ALA A 112 -14.27 -14.98 31.20
C ALA A 112 -13.37 -16.20 31.06
N GLU A 113 -13.97 -17.34 30.82
CA GLU A 113 -13.30 -18.56 30.40
C GLU A 113 -13.13 -18.55 28.88
N SER A 114 -12.21 -19.34 28.36
CA SER A 114 -11.95 -19.48 26.92
C SER A 114 -11.88 -20.94 26.54
N GLU A 115 -12.40 -21.27 25.38
CA GLU A 115 -12.06 -22.50 24.70
C GLU A 115 -10.63 -22.43 24.17
N THR A 116 -10.07 -23.58 23.78
CA THR A 116 -8.75 -23.62 23.15
C THR A 116 -8.79 -22.88 21.81
N PRO A 117 -7.99 -21.82 21.60
CA PRO A 117 -7.97 -21.11 20.35
C PRO A 117 -7.58 -22.02 19.17
N PRO A 118 -8.06 -21.76 17.95
CA PRO A 118 -7.75 -22.55 16.76
C PRO A 118 -6.28 -22.43 16.33
N PHE A 119 -5.55 -21.45 16.86
CA PHE A 119 -4.12 -21.26 16.67
C PHE A 119 -3.50 -20.51 17.86
N PRO A 120 -2.17 -20.66 18.08
CA PRO A 120 -1.47 -19.94 19.14
C PRO A 120 -1.45 -18.42 18.89
N ILE A 121 -1.67 -17.63 19.94
CA ILE A 121 -1.57 -16.16 19.90
C ILE A 121 -0.12 -15.79 20.18
N GLU A 122 0.71 -15.82 19.14
CA GLU A 122 2.16 -15.54 19.21
C GLU A 122 2.63 -14.80 17.96
N GLU A 123 3.78 -14.12 18.06
CA GLU A 123 4.41 -13.44 16.93
C GLU A 123 4.84 -14.45 15.84
N ASN A 124 4.89 -13.97 14.60
CA ASN A 124 5.38 -14.75 13.44
C ASN A 124 4.66 -16.11 13.27
N SER A 125 3.37 -16.17 13.56
CA SER A 125 2.57 -17.37 13.41
C SER A 125 2.64 -17.97 12.00
N ARG A 126 2.82 -19.29 11.91
CA ARG A 126 2.80 -20.06 10.66
C ARG A 126 1.40 -20.51 10.25
N THR A 127 0.38 -20.09 10.97
CA THR A 127 -1.02 -20.39 10.66
C THR A 127 -1.41 -19.80 9.32
N LYS A 128 -2.11 -20.58 8.48
CA LYS A 128 -2.59 -20.14 7.17
C LYS A 128 -3.45 -18.89 7.29
N GLU A 129 -3.34 -18.02 6.30
CA GLU A 129 -4.04 -16.72 6.29
C GLU A 129 -5.55 -16.88 6.42
N GLU A 130 -6.16 -17.86 5.72
CA GLU A 130 -7.59 -18.09 5.75
C GLU A 130 -8.10 -18.39 7.18
N VAL A 131 -7.35 -19.18 7.97
CA VAL A 131 -7.71 -19.48 9.36
C VAL A 131 -7.57 -18.23 10.22
N ARG A 132 -6.50 -17.46 10.04
CA ARG A 132 -6.30 -16.20 10.76
C ARG A 132 -7.38 -15.17 10.45
N LEU A 133 -7.79 -15.05 9.19
CA LEU A 133 -8.85 -14.12 8.78
C LEU A 133 -10.26 -14.58 9.22
N LYS A 134 -10.51 -15.88 9.27
CA LYS A 134 -11.76 -16.42 9.84
C LYS A 134 -11.91 -16.07 11.33
N TYR A 135 -10.81 -16.15 12.08
CA TYR A 135 -10.78 -15.80 13.51
C TYR A 135 -10.00 -14.50 13.74
N ARG A 136 -10.24 -13.49 12.90
CA ARG A 136 -9.46 -12.24 12.88
C ARG A 136 -9.39 -11.55 14.24
N TYR A 137 -10.43 -11.60 15.07
CA TYR A 137 -10.43 -11.07 16.43
C TYR A 137 -9.39 -11.75 17.35
N LEU A 138 -9.01 -13.01 17.09
CA LEU A 138 -7.90 -13.67 17.77
C LEU A 138 -6.55 -13.28 17.14
N ASP A 139 -6.47 -13.22 15.82
CA ASP A 139 -5.27 -12.79 15.11
C ASP A 139 -4.85 -11.38 15.51
N LEU A 140 -5.82 -10.47 15.74
CA LEU A 140 -5.59 -9.12 16.25
C LEU A 140 -5.03 -9.07 17.69
N ARG A 141 -5.03 -10.18 18.44
CA ARG A 141 -4.37 -10.26 19.75
C ARG A 141 -2.87 -10.55 19.63
N ARG A 142 -2.38 -10.98 18.47
CA ARG A 142 -0.96 -11.24 18.25
C ARG A 142 -0.17 -9.93 18.35
N PRO A 143 0.99 -9.92 19.06
CA PRO A 143 1.74 -8.69 19.30
C PRO A 143 2.19 -7.97 18.02
N ASP A 144 2.60 -8.71 16.99
CA ASP A 144 3.00 -8.19 15.68
C ASP A 144 1.83 -7.48 14.96
N ILE A 145 0.66 -8.13 14.82
CA ILE A 145 -0.52 -7.53 14.20
C ILE A 145 -1.06 -6.38 15.05
N GLN A 146 -1.07 -6.52 16.37
CA GLN A 146 -1.49 -5.46 17.28
C GLN A 146 -0.61 -4.22 17.15
N LYS A 147 0.72 -4.39 17.04
CA LYS A 147 1.67 -3.32 16.77
C LYS A 147 1.34 -2.60 15.46
N ASN A 148 1.04 -3.34 14.39
CA ASN A 148 0.69 -2.76 13.09
C ASN A 148 -0.54 -1.84 13.18
N ILE A 149 -1.61 -2.32 13.84
CA ILE A 149 -2.83 -1.51 14.03
C ILE A 149 -2.59 -0.30 14.94
N MET A 150 -1.75 -0.44 15.97
CA MET A 150 -1.37 0.69 16.82
C MET A 150 -0.54 1.72 16.04
N THR A 151 0.40 1.28 15.21
CA THR A 151 1.17 2.16 14.30
C THR A 151 0.24 2.90 13.35
N ARG A 152 -0.73 2.21 12.75
CA ARG A 152 -1.76 2.85 11.90
C ARG A 152 -2.49 3.98 12.64
N SER A 153 -2.88 3.75 13.88
CA SER A 153 -3.52 4.76 14.74
C SER A 153 -2.60 5.97 14.98
N GLN A 154 -1.32 5.72 15.25
CA GLN A 154 -0.34 6.80 15.47
C GLN A 154 -0.12 7.62 14.19
N VAL A 155 0.04 6.97 13.03
CA VAL A 155 0.15 7.64 11.72
C VAL A 155 -1.06 8.56 11.48
N ALA A 156 -2.28 8.08 11.74
CA ALA A 156 -3.48 8.88 11.58
C ALA A 156 -3.51 10.12 12.50
N ILE A 157 -3.11 9.96 13.76
CA ILE A 157 -3.04 11.06 14.74
C ILE A 157 -1.99 12.09 14.33
N LEU A 158 -0.79 11.65 13.96
CA LEU A 158 0.30 12.54 13.53
C LEU A 158 -0.03 13.28 12.24
N THR A 159 -0.69 12.61 11.29
CA THR A 159 -1.16 13.22 10.04
C THR A 159 -2.13 14.36 10.35
N ARG A 160 -3.13 14.13 11.21
CA ARG A 160 -4.08 15.18 11.64
C ARG A 160 -3.39 16.34 12.32
N ALA A 161 -2.45 16.06 13.24
CA ALA A 161 -1.71 17.10 13.94
C ALA A 161 -0.89 17.96 12.97
N PHE A 162 -0.13 17.32 12.07
CA PHE A 162 0.68 18.03 11.08
C PHE A 162 -0.17 18.88 10.15
N LEU A 163 -1.23 18.32 9.56
CA LEU A 163 -2.06 19.04 8.60
C LEU A 163 -2.83 20.20 9.27
N ALA A 164 -3.26 20.04 10.52
CA ALA A 164 -3.85 21.14 11.28
C ALA A 164 -2.84 22.27 11.57
N GLU A 165 -1.58 21.94 11.89
CA GLU A 165 -0.48 22.92 12.06
C GLU A 165 -0.20 23.67 10.75
N GLU A 166 -0.35 23.01 9.58
CA GLU A 166 -0.21 23.60 8.24
C GLU A 166 -1.46 24.37 7.79
N GLY A 167 -2.47 24.52 8.63
CA GLY A 167 -3.70 25.27 8.36
C GLY A 167 -4.75 24.55 7.52
N PHE A 168 -4.67 23.22 7.42
CA PHE A 168 -5.71 22.42 6.79
C PHE A 168 -6.90 22.21 7.73
N LEU A 169 -8.08 22.14 7.13
CA LEU A 169 -9.32 21.78 7.80
C LEU A 169 -9.72 20.35 7.44
N GLU A 170 -9.97 19.51 8.46
CA GLU A 170 -10.54 18.18 8.23
C GLU A 170 -12.04 18.33 8.00
N ILE A 171 -12.50 17.99 6.79
CA ILE A 171 -13.90 18.11 6.39
C ILE A 171 -14.38 16.79 5.82
N GLU A 172 -15.44 16.24 6.38
CA GLU A 172 -16.08 15.02 5.89
C GLU A 172 -16.88 15.30 4.62
N THR A 173 -16.78 14.40 3.65
CA THR A 173 -17.57 14.40 2.42
C THR A 173 -18.58 13.25 2.42
N PRO A 174 -19.67 13.33 1.65
CA PRO A 174 -20.67 12.27 1.61
C PRO A 174 -20.11 10.92 1.11
N THR A 175 -20.61 9.83 1.71
CA THR A 175 -20.38 8.47 1.21
C THR A 175 -21.53 7.95 0.34
N LEU A 176 -22.71 8.52 0.42
CA LEU A 176 -23.84 8.25 -0.47
C LEU A 176 -23.87 9.33 -1.54
N ILE A 177 -23.25 9.08 -2.68
CA ILE A 177 -23.09 10.03 -3.77
C ILE A 177 -23.81 9.56 -5.04
N LYS A 178 -23.84 10.41 -6.06
CA LYS A 178 -24.23 10.01 -7.41
C LYS A 178 -23.10 9.20 -8.04
N SER A 179 -23.44 8.18 -8.82
CA SER A 179 -22.46 7.42 -9.60
C SER A 179 -21.69 8.35 -10.55
N THR A 180 -20.39 8.39 -10.39
CA THR A 180 -19.45 9.18 -11.19
C THR A 180 -18.19 8.33 -11.41
N PRO A 181 -18.18 7.44 -12.42
CA PRO A 181 -17.06 6.51 -12.63
C PRO A 181 -15.75 7.26 -12.83
N GLU A 182 -14.75 6.93 -12.00
CA GLU A 182 -13.40 7.51 -11.98
C GLU A 182 -12.33 6.46 -12.35
N GLY A 183 -12.66 5.51 -13.23
CA GLY A 183 -11.75 4.46 -13.68
C GLY A 183 -12.09 3.06 -13.13
N ALA A 184 -12.62 2.92 -11.92
CA ALA A 184 -13.13 1.67 -11.38
C ALA A 184 -14.65 1.55 -11.51
N ARG A 185 -15.21 0.38 -11.22
CA ARG A 185 -16.67 0.23 -11.06
C ARG A 185 -17.08 0.71 -9.68
N ASP A 186 -18.28 1.32 -9.60
CA ASP A 186 -18.87 1.79 -8.37
C ASP A 186 -19.62 0.67 -7.65
N TYR A 187 -19.56 0.65 -6.30
CA TYR A 187 -20.53 -0.08 -5.49
C TYR A 187 -21.83 0.69 -5.42
N LEU A 188 -22.94 0.09 -5.84
CA LEU A 188 -24.24 0.73 -5.88
C LEU A 188 -25.07 0.40 -4.65
N VAL A 189 -25.76 1.41 -4.10
CA VAL A 189 -26.66 1.29 -2.96
C VAL A 189 -28.06 1.75 -3.38
N PRO A 190 -29.07 0.86 -3.41
CA PRO A 190 -30.41 1.21 -3.84
C PRO A 190 -31.11 2.16 -2.85
N SER A 191 -31.87 3.12 -3.38
CA SER A 191 -32.62 4.07 -2.57
C SER A 191 -34.07 3.59 -2.34
N ARG A 192 -34.45 3.37 -1.07
CA ARG A 192 -35.84 3.09 -0.72
C ARG A 192 -36.79 4.28 -0.93
N VAL A 193 -36.27 5.49 -0.74
CA VAL A 193 -37.07 6.73 -0.82
C VAL A 193 -37.28 7.19 -2.28
N HIS A 194 -36.34 6.84 -3.16
CA HIS A 194 -36.42 7.14 -4.59
C HIS A 194 -36.38 5.84 -5.40
N PRO A 195 -37.54 5.15 -5.59
CA PRO A 195 -37.59 3.88 -6.28
C PRO A 195 -36.94 3.93 -7.67
N GLY A 196 -36.12 2.92 -7.99
CA GLY A 196 -35.37 2.85 -9.25
C GLY A 196 -34.13 3.71 -9.31
N SER A 197 -33.79 4.44 -8.24
CA SER A 197 -32.57 5.24 -8.14
C SER A 197 -31.58 4.61 -7.16
N PHE A 198 -30.28 4.86 -7.43
CA PHE A 198 -29.19 4.30 -6.64
C PHE A 198 -28.23 5.43 -6.20
N TYR A 199 -27.73 5.30 -5.00
CA TYR A 199 -26.47 5.93 -4.60
C TYR A 199 -25.30 5.07 -5.05
N ALA A 200 -24.13 5.70 -5.18
CA ALA A 200 -22.86 5.01 -5.31
C ALA A 200 -21.99 5.28 -4.09
N LEU A 201 -21.12 4.34 -3.72
CA LEU A 201 -20.08 4.59 -2.74
C LEU A 201 -18.87 5.25 -3.43
N PRO A 202 -18.23 6.27 -2.83
CA PRO A 202 -17.22 7.08 -3.51
C PRO A 202 -15.92 6.31 -3.75
N GLN A 203 -15.39 6.40 -4.95
CA GLN A 203 -14.05 5.90 -5.27
C GLN A 203 -12.96 6.80 -4.67
N SER A 204 -13.24 8.08 -4.56
CA SER A 204 -12.47 9.11 -3.87
C SER A 204 -13.37 10.32 -3.59
N PRO A 205 -12.97 11.29 -2.73
CA PRO A 205 -13.70 12.53 -2.53
C PRO A 205 -13.43 13.60 -3.61
N GLN A 206 -12.92 13.21 -4.79
CA GLN A 206 -12.39 14.13 -5.82
C GLN A 206 -13.31 15.30 -6.16
N LEU A 207 -14.59 15.04 -6.43
CA LEU A 207 -15.52 16.11 -6.82
C LEU A 207 -15.86 17.04 -5.67
N PHE A 208 -16.02 16.49 -4.47
CA PHE A 208 -16.37 17.26 -3.28
C PHE A 208 -15.22 18.13 -2.78
N LYS A 209 -13.98 17.63 -2.82
CA LYS A 209 -12.83 18.45 -2.42
C LYS A 209 -12.62 19.65 -3.35
N GLN A 210 -12.87 19.49 -4.66
CA GLN A 210 -12.85 20.61 -5.60
C GLN A 210 -13.97 21.63 -5.30
N LEU A 211 -15.18 21.17 -4.92
CA LEU A 211 -16.26 22.04 -4.46
C LEU A 211 -15.89 22.79 -3.18
N LEU A 212 -15.13 22.18 -2.26
CA LEU A 212 -14.63 22.86 -1.07
C LEU A 212 -13.64 23.98 -1.42
N MET A 213 -12.84 23.82 -2.47
CA MET A 213 -11.99 24.90 -2.98
C MET A 213 -12.84 26.03 -3.55
N CYS A 214 -13.87 25.73 -4.34
CA CYS A 214 -14.85 26.73 -4.80
C CYS A 214 -15.58 27.43 -3.64
N SER A 215 -15.69 26.77 -2.50
CA SER A 215 -16.34 27.28 -1.28
C SER A 215 -15.39 28.12 -0.40
N GLY A 216 -14.13 28.28 -0.79
CA GLY A 216 -13.16 29.15 -0.11
C GLY A 216 -12.53 28.56 1.15
N TYR A 217 -12.43 27.23 1.25
CA TYR A 217 -11.80 26.59 2.40
C TYR A 217 -10.27 26.48 2.31
N ASP A 218 -9.66 26.92 1.23
CA ASP A 218 -8.22 27.02 0.94
C ASP A 218 -7.42 25.73 1.08
N ARG A 219 -7.49 25.06 2.22
CA ARG A 219 -6.75 23.83 2.54
C ARG A 219 -7.67 22.83 3.22
N TYR A 220 -7.96 21.76 2.51
CA TYR A 220 -8.80 20.65 2.95
C TYR A 220 -7.98 19.39 3.11
N PHE A 221 -8.30 18.56 4.10
CA PHE A 221 -7.92 17.15 4.13
C PHE A 221 -9.02 16.28 4.74
N GLN A 222 -8.92 14.99 4.49
CA GLN A 222 -9.78 13.97 5.09
C GLN A 222 -9.05 12.63 5.14
N LEU A 223 -9.21 11.87 6.23
CA LEU A 223 -8.93 10.44 6.22
C LEU A 223 -10.13 9.73 5.62
N ALA A 224 -10.20 9.72 4.29
CA ALA A 224 -11.38 9.33 3.52
C ALA A 224 -11.50 7.82 3.36
N ARG A 225 -12.69 7.28 3.59
CA ARG A 225 -13.04 5.91 3.19
C ARG A 225 -13.39 5.89 1.71
N CYS A 226 -12.69 5.06 0.94
CA CYS A 226 -12.86 4.90 -0.51
C CYS A 226 -13.26 3.46 -0.83
N TYR A 227 -13.99 3.29 -1.95
CA TYR A 227 -14.57 2.02 -2.36
C TYR A 227 -14.34 1.83 -3.86
N ARG A 228 -13.79 0.68 -4.27
CA ARG A 228 -13.56 0.35 -5.69
C ARG A 228 -13.87 -1.12 -5.94
N ASP A 229 -14.76 -1.38 -6.88
CA ASP A 229 -15.06 -2.73 -7.35
C ASP A 229 -14.08 -3.12 -8.47
N GLU A 230 -12.93 -3.61 -8.07
CA GLU A 230 -11.81 -4.02 -8.94
C GLU A 230 -11.31 -5.40 -8.55
N ASP A 231 -10.55 -6.02 -9.45
CA ASP A 231 -9.82 -7.26 -9.14
C ASP A 231 -8.79 -7.04 -8.04
N LEU A 232 -8.89 -7.85 -6.97
CA LEU A 232 -8.05 -7.67 -5.79
C LEU A 232 -6.68 -8.31 -5.97
N ARG A 233 -5.65 -7.56 -5.55
CA ARG A 233 -4.26 -7.98 -5.44
C ARG A 233 -3.78 -7.89 -3.99
N ALA A 234 -2.53 -8.26 -3.73
CA ALA A 234 -1.96 -8.19 -2.37
C ALA A 234 -1.97 -6.77 -1.76
N ASP A 235 -1.94 -5.76 -2.61
CA ASP A 235 -1.89 -4.32 -2.28
C ASP A 235 -3.21 -3.58 -2.60
N ARG A 236 -4.31 -4.31 -2.87
CA ARG A 236 -5.63 -3.74 -3.14
C ARG A 236 -6.71 -4.35 -2.27
N GLN A 237 -7.65 -3.51 -1.84
CA GLN A 237 -8.86 -3.87 -1.09
C GLN A 237 -10.07 -3.17 -1.73
N PRO A 238 -11.28 -3.76 -1.67
CA PRO A 238 -12.48 -3.14 -2.23
C PRO A 238 -12.90 -1.89 -1.44
N GLU A 239 -12.44 -1.78 -0.21
CA GLU A 239 -12.58 -0.62 0.66
C GLU A 239 -11.25 -0.32 1.35
N PHE A 240 -10.81 0.92 1.30
CA PHE A 240 -9.51 1.35 1.82
C PHE A 240 -9.59 2.79 2.33
N THR A 241 -8.51 3.28 2.94
CA THR A 241 -8.48 4.64 3.48
C THR A 241 -7.41 5.46 2.76
N GLN A 242 -7.78 6.66 2.32
CA GLN A 242 -6.85 7.66 1.80
C GLN A 242 -6.61 8.77 2.84
N ILE A 243 -5.37 9.27 2.88
CA ILE A 243 -5.10 10.62 3.37
C ILE A 243 -5.27 11.51 2.14
N ASP A 244 -6.42 12.15 2.04
CA ASP A 244 -6.78 12.98 0.88
C ASP A 244 -6.67 14.45 1.23
N MET A 245 -6.14 15.26 0.31
CA MET A 245 -5.97 16.71 0.51
C MET A 245 -6.15 17.49 -0.78
N GLU A 246 -6.56 18.76 -0.62
CA GLU A 246 -6.69 19.73 -1.71
C GLU A 246 -6.36 21.13 -1.19
N LEU A 247 -5.68 21.93 -2.01
CA LEU A 247 -5.21 23.27 -1.69
C LEU A 247 -5.58 24.24 -2.82
N SER A 248 -5.99 25.46 -2.47
CA SER A 248 -6.24 26.56 -3.41
C SER A 248 -5.02 27.47 -3.54
N PHE A 249 -4.92 28.15 -4.69
CA PHE A 249 -3.88 29.16 -5.00
C PHE A 249 -2.46 28.60 -4.91
N VAL A 250 -2.28 27.36 -5.39
CA VAL A 250 -1.02 26.62 -5.37
C VAL A 250 -0.74 25.99 -6.72
N ASP A 251 0.52 25.62 -6.93
CA ASP A 251 0.96 24.76 -8.02
C ASP A 251 1.47 23.38 -7.52
N ALA A 252 2.08 22.61 -8.40
CA ALA A 252 2.56 21.26 -8.08
C ALA A 252 3.68 21.27 -6.99
N GLU A 253 4.60 22.25 -7.03
CA GLU A 253 5.71 22.32 -6.08
C GLU A 253 5.21 22.64 -4.66
N ASP A 254 4.20 23.48 -4.50
CA ASP A 254 3.60 23.80 -3.20
C ASP A 254 2.99 22.54 -2.55
N VAL A 255 2.31 21.72 -3.34
CA VAL A 255 1.75 20.44 -2.86
C VAL A 255 2.84 19.45 -2.51
N MET A 256 3.87 19.33 -3.36
CA MET A 256 5.00 18.44 -3.09
C MET A 256 5.75 18.84 -1.82
N ASP A 257 6.01 20.13 -1.58
CA ASP A 257 6.70 20.62 -0.37
C ASP A 257 5.96 20.23 0.93
N VAL A 258 4.66 20.50 0.99
CA VAL A 258 3.85 20.12 2.18
C VAL A 258 3.92 18.62 2.42
N ASN A 259 3.83 17.83 1.36
CA ASN A 259 3.83 16.38 1.46
C ASN A 259 5.22 15.80 1.80
N GLU A 260 6.30 16.39 1.33
CA GLU A 260 7.66 16.05 1.74
C GLU A 260 7.84 16.23 3.25
N ARG A 261 7.39 17.35 3.81
CA ARG A 261 7.46 17.63 5.24
C ARG A 261 6.57 16.71 6.06
N LEU A 262 5.38 16.35 5.56
CA LEU A 262 4.51 15.35 6.18
C LEU A 262 5.20 13.99 6.27
N LEU A 263 5.75 13.48 5.16
CA LEU A 263 6.45 12.20 5.12
C LEU A 263 7.68 12.20 6.02
N GLN A 264 8.49 13.28 5.99
CA GLN A 264 9.66 13.43 6.85
C GLN A 264 9.26 13.30 8.33
N ARG A 265 8.20 14.00 8.76
CA ARG A 265 7.72 13.92 10.15
C ARG A 265 7.21 12.53 10.51
N LEU A 266 6.39 11.93 9.67
CA LEU A 266 5.83 10.60 9.91
C LEU A 266 6.92 9.54 10.03
N PHE A 267 7.87 9.49 9.10
CA PHE A 267 8.95 8.50 9.12
C PHE A 267 9.93 8.72 10.26
N LYS A 268 10.19 9.97 10.62
CA LYS A 268 11.04 10.29 11.78
C LYS A 268 10.40 9.84 13.08
N GLU A 269 9.13 10.17 13.32
CA GLU A 269 8.45 9.86 14.58
C GLU A 269 8.07 8.38 14.73
N ILE A 270 7.75 7.69 13.63
CA ILE A 270 7.31 6.29 13.66
C ILE A 270 8.47 5.32 13.47
N CYS A 271 9.35 5.58 12.50
CA CYS A 271 10.41 4.66 12.09
C CYS A 271 11.79 5.09 12.59
N GLY A 272 11.96 6.31 13.11
CA GLY A 272 13.26 6.88 13.46
C GLY A 272 14.14 7.19 12.23
N VAL A 273 13.55 7.33 11.05
CA VAL A 273 14.24 7.57 9.78
C VAL A 273 14.18 9.05 9.44
N ASP A 274 15.35 9.67 9.24
CA ASP A 274 15.43 11.02 8.69
C ASP A 274 15.44 10.96 7.16
N ILE A 275 14.43 11.59 6.53
CA ILE A 275 14.32 11.69 5.09
C ILE A 275 14.95 13.03 4.66
N PRO A 276 16.01 13.02 3.83
CA PRO A 276 16.59 14.26 3.31
C PRO A 276 15.62 14.94 2.34
N LEU A 277 15.45 16.25 2.50
CA LEU A 277 14.64 17.09 1.61
C LEU A 277 15.53 18.09 0.84
N PRO A 278 15.13 18.51 -0.38
CA PRO A 278 13.98 18.03 -1.15
C PRO A 278 14.17 16.61 -1.68
N LEU A 279 13.05 15.91 -1.94
CA LEU A 279 13.10 14.57 -2.55
C LEU A 279 13.54 14.67 -4.02
N PRO A 280 14.23 13.64 -4.55
CA PRO A 280 14.54 13.57 -5.99
C PRO A 280 13.28 13.62 -6.84
N ARG A 281 13.39 14.25 -8.02
CA ARG A 281 12.32 14.32 -9.02
C ARG A 281 12.80 13.65 -10.31
N LEU A 282 11.97 12.83 -10.90
CA LEU A 282 12.11 12.28 -12.25
C LEU A 282 10.86 12.61 -13.05
N THR A 283 11.02 12.96 -14.30
CA THR A 283 9.87 12.96 -15.21
C THR A 283 9.42 11.51 -15.46
N TRP A 284 8.15 11.32 -15.82
CA TRP A 284 7.64 10.01 -16.22
C TRP A 284 8.51 9.38 -17.32
N LYS A 285 8.92 10.19 -18.29
CA LYS A 285 9.80 9.73 -19.37
C LYS A 285 11.13 9.22 -18.86
N GLU A 286 11.80 9.96 -17.96
CA GLU A 286 13.07 9.52 -17.34
C GLU A 286 12.89 8.25 -16.52
N ALA A 287 11.81 8.14 -15.76
CA ALA A 287 11.49 6.95 -14.98
C ALA A 287 11.30 5.72 -15.88
N MET A 288 10.54 5.87 -16.97
CA MET A 288 10.34 4.80 -17.95
C MET A 288 11.63 4.46 -18.71
N ASP A 289 12.38 5.47 -19.17
CA ASP A 289 13.62 5.25 -19.92
C ASP A 289 14.69 4.52 -19.08
N ARG A 290 14.82 4.87 -17.79
CA ARG A 290 15.87 4.36 -16.91
C ARG A 290 15.46 3.09 -16.14
N PHE A 291 14.19 2.91 -15.84
CA PHE A 291 13.75 1.86 -14.95
C PHE A 291 12.63 0.96 -15.54
N GLY A 292 12.04 1.36 -16.66
CA GLY A 292 10.90 0.65 -17.28
C GLY A 292 9.64 0.66 -16.41
N SER A 293 9.51 1.65 -15.53
CA SER A 293 8.40 1.78 -14.58
C SER A 293 8.22 3.23 -14.15
N ASP A 294 6.97 3.66 -14.01
CA ASP A 294 6.56 4.92 -13.42
C ASP A 294 6.71 4.98 -11.89
N LYS A 295 7.04 3.85 -11.25
CA LYS A 295 7.32 3.71 -9.82
C LYS A 295 8.64 2.96 -9.61
N PRO A 296 9.79 3.58 -9.93
CA PRO A 296 11.08 2.91 -9.89
C PRO A 296 11.55 2.58 -8.47
N ASP A 297 12.13 1.40 -8.30
CA ASP A 297 12.92 1.08 -7.11
C ASP A 297 14.37 1.57 -7.32
N MET A 298 14.75 2.62 -6.59
CA MET A 298 16.07 3.24 -6.68
C MET A 298 17.06 2.73 -5.62
N ARG A 299 16.73 1.65 -4.91
CA ARG A 299 17.63 1.06 -3.89
C ARG A 299 18.85 0.38 -4.48
N PHE A 300 18.83 0.06 -5.76
CA PHE A 300 19.90 -0.62 -6.48
C PHE A 300 20.04 -0.06 -7.91
N GLY A 301 21.18 -0.29 -8.56
CA GLY A 301 21.45 0.15 -9.92
C GLY A 301 20.70 -0.66 -10.99
N MET A 302 21.41 -1.09 -12.05
CA MET A 302 20.90 -1.88 -13.16
C MET A 302 19.83 -1.13 -13.97
N GLU A 303 20.12 0.16 -14.28
CA GLU A 303 19.25 0.97 -15.12
C GLU A 303 19.18 0.43 -16.55
N LEU A 304 18.04 0.61 -17.19
CA LEU A 304 17.85 0.31 -18.61
C LEU A 304 18.74 1.24 -19.47
N LYS A 305 19.31 0.68 -20.52
CA LYS A 305 20.07 1.43 -21.53
C LYS A 305 19.43 1.23 -22.90
N ASP A 306 19.17 2.33 -23.60
CA ASP A 306 18.78 2.30 -25.00
C ASP A 306 20.01 2.02 -25.87
N VAL A 307 19.98 0.95 -26.63
CA VAL A 307 21.07 0.55 -27.52
C VAL A 307 20.61 0.47 -28.98
N SER A 308 19.47 1.05 -29.28
CA SER A 308 18.87 1.03 -30.63
C SER A 308 19.85 1.52 -31.68
N GLU A 309 20.57 2.62 -31.42
CA GLU A 309 21.59 3.15 -32.32
C GLU A 309 22.82 2.24 -32.49
N ALA A 310 23.24 1.57 -31.39
CA ALA A 310 24.39 0.67 -31.42
C ALA A 310 24.13 -0.63 -32.21
N VAL A 311 22.86 -1.00 -32.40
CA VAL A 311 22.46 -2.26 -33.07
C VAL A 311 21.71 -2.04 -34.38
N LYS A 312 21.55 -0.80 -34.86
CA LYS A 312 20.74 -0.48 -36.05
C LYS A 312 21.21 -1.18 -37.32
N ASP A 313 22.54 -1.37 -37.46
CA ASP A 313 23.17 -1.97 -38.62
C ASP A 313 23.53 -3.46 -38.41
N CYS A 314 23.00 -4.11 -37.38
CA CYS A 314 23.26 -5.53 -37.13
C CYS A 314 22.36 -6.44 -37.98
N GLU A 315 22.83 -7.64 -38.27
CA GLU A 315 22.10 -8.66 -39.06
C GLU A 315 21.17 -9.53 -38.18
N PHE A 316 21.04 -9.23 -36.89
CA PHE A 316 20.15 -9.99 -36.01
C PHE A 316 18.69 -9.59 -36.24
N ALA A 317 17.92 -10.48 -36.87
CA ALA A 317 16.56 -10.22 -37.35
C ALA A 317 15.60 -9.69 -36.28
N VAL A 318 15.78 -10.10 -35.01
CA VAL A 318 14.93 -9.63 -33.90
C VAL A 318 15.13 -8.14 -33.62
N PHE A 319 16.38 -7.67 -33.56
CA PHE A 319 16.68 -6.27 -33.33
C PHE A 319 16.28 -5.41 -34.52
N LYS A 320 16.65 -5.87 -35.73
CA LYS A 320 16.30 -5.19 -36.98
C LYS A 320 14.79 -5.04 -37.14
N GLY A 321 14.04 -6.13 -36.94
CA GLY A 321 12.58 -6.11 -37.09
C GLY A 321 11.87 -5.21 -36.04
N ALA A 322 12.39 -5.12 -34.82
CA ALA A 322 11.84 -4.21 -33.82
C ALA A 322 12.06 -2.74 -34.22
N LEU A 323 13.26 -2.39 -34.70
CA LEU A 323 13.60 -1.03 -35.11
C LEU A 323 12.84 -0.60 -36.37
N GLU A 324 12.70 -1.49 -37.36
CA GLU A 324 11.93 -1.25 -38.59
C GLU A 324 10.44 -0.98 -38.31
N GLN A 325 9.90 -1.50 -37.18
CA GLN A 325 8.52 -1.26 -36.73
C GLN A 325 8.39 -0.04 -35.80
N GLY A 326 9.45 0.78 -35.65
CA GLY A 326 9.45 1.96 -34.78
C GLY A 326 9.52 1.62 -33.28
N GLY A 327 9.91 0.40 -32.93
CA GLY A 327 10.20 0.00 -31.55
C GLY A 327 11.59 0.37 -31.10
N SER A 328 12.04 -0.22 -29.98
CA SER A 328 13.39 0.02 -29.44
C SER A 328 14.07 -1.29 -29.03
N VAL A 329 15.39 -1.23 -28.94
CA VAL A 329 16.22 -2.27 -28.33
C VAL A 329 16.86 -1.67 -27.09
N ARG A 330 16.53 -2.24 -25.94
CA ARG A 330 17.06 -1.82 -24.65
C ARG A 330 17.61 -3.00 -23.87
N GLY A 331 18.48 -2.73 -22.90
CA GLY A 331 19.05 -3.80 -22.08
C GLY A 331 19.33 -3.35 -20.65
N ILE A 332 19.65 -4.34 -19.82
CA ILE A 332 20.17 -4.17 -18.46
C ILE A 332 21.52 -4.88 -18.35
N CYS A 333 22.44 -4.30 -17.56
CA CYS A 333 23.75 -4.87 -17.26
C CYS A 333 23.71 -5.51 -15.88
N VAL A 334 23.96 -6.82 -15.82
CA VAL A 334 24.03 -7.57 -14.57
C VAL A 334 25.50 -7.80 -14.24
N GLU A 335 26.04 -6.96 -13.36
CA GLU A 335 27.45 -6.94 -13.03
C GLU A 335 27.92 -8.27 -12.42
N GLY A 336 29.08 -8.75 -12.84
CA GLY A 336 29.72 -9.95 -12.33
C GLY A 336 29.00 -11.28 -12.65
N GLN A 337 28.01 -11.29 -13.54
CA GLN A 337 27.16 -12.47 -13.82
C GLN A 337 27.45 -13.14 -15.18
N ALA A 338 28.63 -12.92 -15.79
CA ALA A 338 29.02 -13.60 -17.04
C ALA A 338 28.98 -15.13 -16.93
N GLY A 339 29.22 -15.67 -15.73
CA GLY A 339 29.16 -17.08 -15.42
C GLY A 339 27.78 -17.64 -15.11
N MET A 340 26.71 -16.89 -15.27
CA MET A 340 25.35 -17.35 -14.94
C MET A 340 25.02 -18.64 -15.69
N PRO A 341 24.56 -19.70 -14.98
CA PRO A 341 24.25 -20.99 -15.60
C PRO A 341 23.12 -20.85 -16.63
N ARG A 342 23.24 -21.60 -17.75
CA ARG A 342 22.25 -21.58 -18.84
C ARG A 342 20.81 -21.75 -18.34
N LYS A 343 20.59 -22.69 -17.40
CA LYS A 343 19.26 -22.94 -16.82
C LYS A 343 18.66 -21.68 -16.15
N LYS A 344 19.49 -20.85 -15.49
CA LYS A 344 19.03 -19.59 -14.91
C LYS A 344 18.68 -18.57 -15.98
N ILE A 345 19.50 -18.44 -17.04
CA ILE A 345 19.20 -17.58 -18.18
C ILE A 345 17.88 -18.01 -18.84
N ASP A 346 17.68 -19.29 -19.06
CA ASP A 346 16.44 -19.83 -19.64
C ASP A 346 15.23 -19.54 -18.73
N SER A 347 15.39 -19.58 -17.39
CA SER A 347 14.34 -19.16 -16.46
C SER A 347 14.00 -17.66 -16.57
N LEU A 348 15.01 -16.79 -16.80
CA LEU A 348 14.78 -15.37 -17.04
C LEU A 348 14.07 -15.11 -18.39
N VAL A 349 14.36 -15.93 -19.42
CA VAL A 349 13.64 -15.90 -20.71
C VAL A 349 12.16 -16.23 -20.50
N GLU A 350 11.85 -17.30 -19.76
CA GLU A 350 10.44 -17.67 -19.48
C GLU A 350 9.74 -16.59 -18.63
N PHE A 351 10.44 -16.00 -17.66
CA PHE A 351 9.93 -14.87 -16.91
C PHE A 351 9.58 -13.69 -17.82
N ALA A 352 10.48 -13.30 -18.73
CA ALA A 352 10.25 -12.22 -19.70
C ALA A 352 9.05 -12.51 -20.62
N LYS A 353 8.86 -13.77 -21.06
CA LYS A 353 7.69 -14.19 -21.83
C LYS A 353 6.38 -14.01 -21.06
N GLY A 354 6.38 -14.23 -19.75
CA GLY A 354 5.23 -13.97 -18.88
C GLY A 354 4.79 -12.49 -18.87
N TYR A 355 5.68 -11.58 -19.28
CA TYR A 355 5.41 -10.15 -19.46
C TYR A 355 5.19 -9.75 -20.93
N GLY A 356 5.02 -10.72 -21.82
CA GLY A 356 4.67 -10.50 -23.23
C GLY A 356 5.88 -10.48 -24.19
N ALA A 357 7.11 -10.68 -23.71
CA ALA A 357 8.25 -10.76 -24.62
C ALA A 357 8.19 -12.02 -25.50
N LYS A 358 8.59 -11.90 -26.78
CA LYS A 358 8.79 -13.06 -27.66
C LYS A 358 10.02 -13.88 -27.31
N GLY A 359 10.97 -13.27 -26.60
CA GLY A 359 12.22 -13.85 -26.14
C GLY A 359 13.10 -12.82 -25.42
N LEU A 360 14.23 -13.27 -24.92
CA LEU A 360 15.23 -12.42 -24.29
C LEU A 360 16.59 -12.72 -24.92
N ALA A 361 17.26 -11.72 -25.48
CA ALA A 361 18.60 -11.85 -26.00
C ALA A 361 19.62 -11.60 -24.88
N TYR A 362 20.77 -12.29 -24.93
CA TYR A 362 21.81 -12.09 -23.93
C TYR A 362 23.20 -12.06 -24.55
N LEU A 363 24.10 -11.32 -23.91
CA LEU A 363 25.51 -11.23 -24.20
C LEU A 363 26.31 -11.31 -22.90
N SER A 364 27.08 -12.37 -22.73
CA SER A 364 27.97 -12.56 -21.59
C SER A 364 29.38 -12.15 -21.99
N VAL A 365 29.93 -11.14 -21.33
CA VAL A 365 31.30 -10.67 -21.51
C VAL A 365 32.21 -11.49 -20.61
N GLN A 366 32.93 -12.44 -21.18
CA GLN A 366 33.77 -13.33 -20.39
C GLN A 366 34.95 -12.60 -19.75
N PRO A 367 35.57 -13.12 -18.67
CA PRO A 367 36.73 -12.49 -18.03
C PRO A 367 37.95 -12.28 -18.96
N ASP A 368 38.07 -13.11 -20.00
CA ASP A 368 39.13 -13.00 -21.04
C ASP A 368 38.79 -12.00 -22.16
N GLY A 369 37.62 -11.31 -22.06
CA GLY A 369 37.15 -10.40 -23.08
C GLY A 369 36.40 -11.05 -24.24
N SER A 370 36.27 -12.38 -24.26
CA SER A 370 35.48 -13.08 -25.26
C SER A 370 33.97 -12.99 -24.97
N TYR A 371 33.13 -13.27 -25.98
CA TYR A 371 31.67 -13.14 -25.88
C TYR A 371 30.98 -14.50 -25.97
N LYS A 372 30.05 -14.77 -25.05
CA LYS A 372 29.04 -15.84 -25.21
C LYS A 372 27.65 -15.22 -25.35
N SER A 373 26.93 -15.56 -26.42
CA SER A 373 25.69 -14.87 -26.74
C SER A 373 24.73 -15.75 -27.53
N SER A 374 23.45 -15.40 -27.48
CA SER A 374 22.43 -15.97 -28.36
C SER A 374 22.48 -15.39 -29.79
N PHE A 375 23.15 -14.25 -30.00
CA PHE A 375 23.10 -13.51 -31.27
C PHE A 375 24.48 -13.00 -31.79
N ALA A 376 25.58 -13.20 -31.08
CA ALA A 376 26.90 -12.66 -31.45
C ALA A 376 27.34 -13.03 -32.88
N LYS A 377 26.94 -14.17 -33.41
CA LYS A 377 27.25 -14.58 -34.79
C LYS A 377 26.63 -13.69 -35.88
N PHE A 378 25.71 -12.82 -35.53
CA PHE A 378 25.04 -11.86 -36.42
C PHE A 378 25.60 -10.43 -36.29
N MET A 379 26.70 -10.26 -35.55
CA MET A 379 27.37 -8.98 -35.31
C MET A 379 28.87 -9.08 -35.53
N THR A 380 29.48 -8.00 -35.98
CA THR A 380 30.94 -7.92 -36.07
C THR A 380 31.58 -7.70 -34.68
N PRO A 381 32.87 -8.00 -34.51
CA PRO A 381 33.56 -7.73 -33.22
C PRO A 381 33.45 -6.26 -32.80
N GLU A 382 33.53 -5.33 -33.75
CA GLU A 382 33.39 -3.88 -33.51
C GLU A 382 31.98 -3.52 -33.00
N GLN A 383 30.94 -4.12 -33.60
CA GLN A 383 29.55 -3.93 -33.16
C GLN A 383 29.32 -4.50 -31.76
N LEU A 384 29.88 -5.67 -31.43
CA LEU A 384 29.78 -6.26 -30.07
C LEU A 384 30.51 -5.40 -29.04
N SER A 385 31.66 -4.83 -29.40
CA SER A 385 32.41 -3.90 -28.53
C SER A 385 31.62 -2.62 -28.28
N ALA A 386 31.07 -2.01 -29.34
CA ALA A 386 30.23 -0.81 -29.24
C ALA A 386 28.98 -1.03 -28.40
N LEU A 387 28.32 -2.18 -28.60
CA LEU A 387 27.14 -2.58 -27.80
C LEU A 387 27.51 -2.75 -26.31
N THR A 388 28.64 -3.39 -26.03
CA THR A 388 29.14 -3.59 -24.66
C THR A 388 29.45 -2.25 -24.00
N GLU A 389 30.10 -1.33 -24.73
CA GLU A 389 30.41 0.03 -24.25
C GLU A 389 29.13 0.84 -23.99
N ALA A 390 28.15 0.82 -24.91
CA ALA A 390 26.85 1.47 -24.75
C ALA A 390 26.11 0.97 -23.50
N MET A 391 26.24 -0.31 -23.19
CA MET A 391 25.69 -0.91 -21.97
C MET A 391 26.51 -0.58 -20.71
N GLY A 392 27.71 -0.03 -20.83
CA GLY A 392 28.66 0.13 -19.73
C GLY A 392 29.18 -1.20 -19.18
N GLY A 393 29.10 -2.25 -19.99
CA GLY A 393 29.49 -3.61 -19.62
C GLY A 393 31.02 -3.78 -19.55
N LYS A 394 31.46 -4.68 -18.66
CA LYS A 394 32.86 -5.00 -18.42
C LYS A 394 33.07 -6.51 -18.50
N PRO A 395 34.33 -6.97 -18.67
CA PRO A 395 34.64 -8.39 -18.50
C PRO A 395 34.11 -8.94 -17.17
N GLY A 396 33.31 -9.98 -17.22
CA GLY A 396 32.62 -10.57 -16.09
C GLY A 396 31.12 -10.29 -16.03
N ASP A 397 30.57 -9.41 -16.88
CA ASP A 397 29.17 -8.98 -16.85
C ASP A 397 28.27 -9.79 -17.81
N LEU A 398 26.99 -9.85 -17.46
CA LEU A 398 25.92 -10.40 -18.28
C LEU A 398 24.99 -9.25 -18.72
N LEU A 399 24.83 -9.09 -20.03
CA LEU A 399 23.93 -8.12 -20.64
C LEU A 399 22.68 -8.83 -21.15
N LEU A 400 21.48 -8.33 -20.76
CA LEU A 400 20.19 -8.87 -21.14
C LEU A 400 19.44 -7.82 -21.95
N PHE A 401 18.84 -8.22 -23.09
CA PHE A 401 18.19 -7.30 -24.03
C PHE A 401 16.78 -7.75 -24.37
N ALA A 402 15.88 -6.78 -24.47
CA ALA A 402 14.55 -6.91 -25.07
C ALA A 402 14.42 -6.00 -26.29
N ALA A 403 13.69 -6.43 -27.30
CA ALA A 403 13.45 -5.71 -28.54
C ALA A 403 12.01 -5.95 -29.01
N ASP A 404 11.20 -4.90 -29.04
CA ASP A 404 9.80 -4.87 -29.51
C ASP A 404 9.28 -3.41 -29.48
N LYS A 405 7.95 -3.19 -29.50
CA LYS A 405 7.34 -1.88 -29.17
C LYS A 405 7.92 -1.34 -27.87
N THR A 406 8.28 -0.07 -27.82
CA THR A 406 8.99 0.53 -26.66
C THR A 406 8.24 0.32 -25.34
N SER A 407 6.91 0.44 -25.32
CA SER A 407 6.08 0.20 -24.14
C SER A 407 6.22 -1.23 -23.59
N LEU A 408 6.26 -2.22 -24.48
CA LEU A 408 6.46 -3.62 -24.11
C LEU A 408 7.88 -3.84 -23.57
N VAL A 409 8.89 -3.22 -24.21
CA VAL A 409 10.30 -3.30 -23.76
C VAL A 409 10.44 -2.75 -22.34
N TYR A 410 9.81 -1.61 -22.02
CA TYR A 410 9.79 -1.07 -20.66
C TYR A 410 9.17 -2.05 -19.66
N ASN A 411 7.99 -2.57 -19.95
CA ASN A 411 7.29 -3.51 -19.07
C ASN A 411 8.14 -4.77 -18.78
N VAL A 412 8.73 -5.34 -19.82
CA VAL A 412 9.56 -6.56 -19.73
C VAL A 412 10.83 -6.28 -18.92
N LEU A 413 11.61 -5.25 -19.27
CA LEU A 413 12.88 -4.96 -18.62
C LEU A 413 12.71 -4.40 -17.22
N GLY A 414 11.69 -3.61 -16.96
CA GLY A 414 11.36 -3.12 -15.61
C GLY A 414 11.07 -4.27 -14.65
N ALA A 415 10.24 -5.23 -15.07
CA ALA A 415 9.97 -6.44 -14.30
C ALA A 415 11.21 -7.33 -14.15
N LEU A 416 11.96 -7.53 -15.24
CA LEU A 416 13.18 -8.36 -15.26
C LEU A 416 14.26 -7.79 -14.33
N ARG A 417 14.41 -6.47 -14.31
CA ARG A 417 15.34 -5.75 -13.41
C ARG A 417 15.08 -6.11 -11.94
N LEU A 418 13.82 -6.06 -11.51
CA LEU A 418 13.41 -6.41 -10.14
C LEU A 418 13.62 -7.90 -9.85
N GLU A 419 13.28 -8.77 -10.79
CA GLU A 419 13.45 -10.22 -10.62
C GLU A 419 14.93 -10.61 -10.48
N VAL A 420 15.80 -10.09 -11.34
CA VAL A 420 17.25 -10.32 -11.26
C VAL A 420 17.80 -9.78 -9.93
N ALA A 421 17.41 -8.57 -9.53
CA ALA A 421 17.86 -7.98 -8.26
C ALA A 421 17.44 -8.82 -7.05
N ARG A 422 16.22 -9.38 -7.07
CA ARG A 422 15.72 -10.29 -6.03
C ARG A 422 16.51 -11.60 -5.99
N GLN A 423 16.75 -12.23 -7.14
CA GLN A 423 17.51 -13.47 -7.23
C GLN A 423 18.97 -13.34 -6.78
N LEU A 424 19.54 -12.15 -6.91
CA LEU A 424 20.92 -11.85 -6.54
C LEU A 424 21.04 -11.13 -5.17
N ASP A 425 19.93 -10.95 -4.44
CA ASP A 425 19.88 -10.26 -3.14
C ASP A 425 20.49 -8.84 -3.18
N LEU A 426 20.24 -8.11 -4.27
CA LEU A 426 20.77 -6.76 -4.48
C LEU A 426 19.92 -5.66 -3.84
N ILE A 427 18.73 -5.98 -3.34
CA ILE A 427 17.78 -5.00 -2.81
C ILE A 427 18.00 -4.85 -1.30
N PRO A 428 18.58 -3.74 -0.81
CA PRO A 428 18.78 -3.51 0.62
C PRO A 428 17.43 -3.35 1.33
N LYS A 429 17.27 -4.05 2.45
CA LYS A 429 16.00 -4.06 3.23
C LYS A 429 15.80 -2.80 4.05
N ASP A 430 16.88 -2.23 4.60
CA ASP A 430 16.84 -1.07 5.50
C ASP A 430 17.16 0.23 4.77
N SER A 431 16.70 0.36 3.52
CA SER A 431 16.93 1.55 2.68
C SER A 431 15.60 2.15 2.25
N TRP A 432 15.48 3.47 2.43
CA TRP A 432 14.28 4.23 2.10
C TRP A 432 14.61 5.21 0.97
N LYS A 433 14.13 4.94 -0.23
CA LYS A 433 14.36 5.75 -1.43
C LYS A 433 13.05 6.33 -1.90
N PHE A 434 12.79 7.57 -1.50
CA PHE A 434 11.66 8.36 -1.95
C PHE A 434 12.03 9.14 -3.20
N LEU A 435 11.07 9.34 -4.08
CA LEU A 435 11.17 10.23 -5.23
C LEU A 435 9.78 10.67 -5.68
N TRP A 436 9.74 11.79 -6.39
CA TRP A 436 8.59 12.18 -7.18
C TRP A 436 8.75 11.74 -8.62
N VAL A 437 7.68 11.24 -9.22
CA VAL A 437 7.55 11.09 -10.66
C VAL A 437 6.54 12.13 -11.14
N THR A 438 6.92 12.92 -12.13
CA THR A 438 6.18 14.08 -12.62
C THR A 438 5.99 14.03 -14.13
N GLU A 439 5.23 14.96 -14.70
CA GLU A 439 5.05 15.11 -16.15
C GLU A 439 4.55 13.82 -16.82
N PHE A 440 3.56 13.18 -16.22
CA PHE A 440 2.91 12.01 -16.82
C PHE A 440 2.26 12.37 -18.16
N PRO A 441 2.07 11.42 -19.08
CA PRO A 441 1.14 11.62 -20.18
C PRO A 441 -0.25 12.03 -19.66
N LEU A 442 -0.88 13.01 -20.29
CA LEU A 442 -2.23 13.44 -19.92
C LEU A 442 -3.25 12.37 -20.31
N LEU A 443 -3.02 11.75 -21.45
CA LEU A 443 -3.91 10.80 -22.11
C LEU A 443 -3.14 9.56 -22.55
N GLU A 444 -3.81 8.43 -22.57
CA GLU A 444 -3.34 7.21 -23.23
C GLU A 444 -4.39 6.73 -24.23
N TYR A 445 -3.95 6.11 -25.33
CA TYR A 445 -4.85 5.54 -26.31
C TYR A 445 -5.25 4.12 -25.92
N SER A 446 -6.54 3.91 -25.69
CA SER A 446 -7.10 2.60 -25.43
C SER A 446 -7.42 1.89 -26.76
N GLU A 447 -6.67 0.81 -27.09
CA GLU A 447 -6.95 -0.03 -28.25
C GLU A 447 -8.32 -0.74 -28.13
N GLU A 448 -8.78 -1.02 -26.89
CA GLU A 448 -10.05 -1.67 -26.60
C GLU A 448 -11.25 -0.74 -26.85
N GLU A 449 -11.13 0.53 -26.44
CA GLU A 449 -12.20 1.53 -26.59
C GLU A 449 -12.07 2.36 -27.88
N ASP A 450 -10.97 2.18 -28.64
CA ASP A 450 -10.63 2.93 -29.87
C ASP A 450 -10.72 4.45 -29.68
N ARG A 451 -10.21 4.94 -28.52
CA ARG A 451 -10.20 6.36 -28.16
C ARG A 451 -9.13 6.69 -27.13
N TYR A 452 -8.89 7.98 -26.95
CA TYR A 452 -8.10 8.46 -25.81
C TYR A 452 -8.89 8.34 -24.50
N VAL A 453 -8.19 7.91 -23.45
CA VAL A 453 -8.67 7.90 -22.06
C VAL A 453 -7.73 8.72 -21.20
N ALA A 454 -8.23 9.32 -20.10
CA ALA A 454 -7.39 10.05 -19.18
C ALA A 454 -6.48 9.09 -18.41
N MET A 455 -5.19 9.38 -18.33
CA MET A 455 -4.26 8.56 -17.56
C MET A 455 -4.55 8.61 -16.06
N HIS A 456 -5.00 9.76 -15.54
CA HIS A 456 -5.40 9.95 -14.15
C HIS A 456 -6.92 10.17 -14.05
N HIS A 457 -7.38 11.41 -14.33
CA HIS A 457 -8.80 11.76 -14.33
C HIS A 457 -9.07 12.98 -15.23
N PRO A 458 -10.33 13.22 -15.63
CA PRO A 458 -10.69 14.27 -16.61
C PRO A 458 -10.43 15.72 -16.16
N PHE A 459 -10.12 15.92 -14.87
CA PHE A 459 -9.88 17.24 -14.28
C PHE A 459 -8.39 17.56 -14.11
N THR A 460 -7.50 16.73 -14.62
CA THR A 460 -6.05 16.94 -14.57
C THR A 460 -5.63 18.02 -15.56
N MET A 461 -4.90 19.05 -15.06
CA MET A 461 -4.40 20.15 -15.88
C MET A 461 -3.26 19.68 -16.80
N PRO A 462 -3.30 19.95 -18.11
CA PRO A 462 -2.14 19.78 -18.98
C PRO A 462 -1.01 20.76 -18.63
N MET A 463 0.22 20.44 -19.05
CA MET A 463 1.32 21.40 -19.01
C MET A 463 0.99 22.61 -19.90
N ASP A 464 1.34 23.83 -19.44
CA ASP A 464 0.95 25.07 -20.13
C ASP A 464 1.56 25.14 -21.55
N GLU A 465 2.78 24.68 -21.71
CA GLU A 465 3.48 24.63 -23.01
C GLU A 465 2.88 23.60 -23.97
N ASP A 466 2.19 22.59 -23.47
CA ASP A 466 1.60 21.51 -24.28
C ASP A 466 0.13 21.77 -24.66
N LEU A 467 -0.49 22.85 -24.15
CA LEU A 467 -1.88 23.20 -24.45
C LEU A 467 -2.21 23.22 -25.96
N PRO A 468 -1.32 23.75 -26.86
CA PRO A 468 -1.60 23.73 -28.30
C PRO A 468 -1.64 22.31 -28.91
N LEU A 469 -1.05 21.32 -28.25
CA LEU A 469 -1.00 19.94 -28.73
C LEU A 469 -2.32 19.18 -28.50
N ILE A 470 -3.18 19.66 -27.61
CA ILE A 470 -4.49 19.00 -27.34
C ILE A 470 -5.30 18.81 -28.63
N ASP A 471 -5.25 19.80 -29.53
CA ASP A 471 -6.01 19.78 -30.77
C ASP A 471 -5.26 19.06 -31.93
N THR A 472 -3.94 18.85 -31.85
CA THR A 472 -3.12 18.37 -32.96
C THR A 472 -2.45 17.01 -32.70
N ASP A 473 -2.01 16.76 -31.48
CA ASP A 473 -1.35 15.53 -31.02
C ASP A 473 -1.65 15.26 -29.55
N PRO A 474 -2.90 14.89 -29.20
CA PRO A 474 -3.31 14.72 -27.81
C PRO A 474 -2.49 13.66 -27.04
N GLY A 475 -1.92 12.69 -27.75
CA GLY A 475 -1.05 11.66 -27.14
C GLY A 475 0.32 12.19 -26.68
N ALA A 476 0.76 13.36 -27.16
CA ALA A 476 2.01 13.98 -26.74
C ALA A 476 1.86 14.96 -25.57
N VAL A 477 0.63 15.27 -25.15
CA VAL A 477 0.36 16.22 -24.06
C VAL A 477 0.75 15.64 -22.72
N ARG A 478 1.58 16.37 -21.96
CA ARG A 478 1.95 16.04 -20.57
C ARG A 478 0.98 16.66 -19.58
N ALA A 479 0.80 16.00 -18.46
CA ALA A 479 -0.03 16.41 -17.34
C ALA A 479 0.79 17.10 -16.25
N LYS A 480 0.22 18.08 -15.56
CA LYS A 480 0.69 18.58 -14.26
C LYS A 480 0.31 17.59 -13.15
N ALA A 481 0.71 16.33 -13.32
CA ALA A 481 0.48 15.24 -12.38
C ALA A 481 1.81 14.81 -11.73
N TYR A 482 1.72 14.31 -10.51
CA TYR A 482 2.86 13.91 -9.71
C TYR A 482 2.49 12.76 -8.76
N ASP A 483 3.34 11.73 -8.74
CA ASP A 483 3.21 10.59 -7.83
C ASP A 483 4.42 10.52 -6.90
N ILE A 484 4.16 10.25 -5.62
CA ILE A 484 5.19 9.96 -4.64
C ILE A 484 5.44 8.46 -4.58
N VAL A 485 6.69 8.08 -4.80
CA VAL A 485 7.13 6.70 -4.88
C VAL A 485 8.11 6.39 -3.75
N LEU A 486 7.94 5.24 -3.12
CA LEU A 486 8.87 4.67 -2.15
C LEU A 486 9.25 3.26 -2.58
N ASN A 487 10.55 3.01 -2.82
CA ASN A 487 11.08 1.65 -3.01
C ASN A 487 10.33 0.82 -4.06
N GLY A 488 9.91 1.42 -5.17
CA GLY A 488 9.16 0.73 -6.21
C GLY A 488 7.65 0.67 -6.00
N THR A 489 7.14 1.38 -5.02
CA THR A 489 5.70 1.44 -4.70
C THR A 489 5.22 2.89 -4.74
N GLU A 490 4.16 3.15 -5.48
CA GLU A 490 3.41 4.40 -5.40
C GLU A 490 2.70 4.49 -4.04
N LEU A 491 3.05 5.49 -3.24
CA LEU A 491 2.38 5.76 -1.97
C LEU A 491 1.13 6.62 -2.14
N GLY A 492 1.15 7.49 -3.13
CA GLY A 492 0.06 8.39 -3.45
C GLY A 492 0.33 9.18 -4.71
N GLY A 493 -0.70 9.81 -5.23
CA GLY A 493 -0.63 10.60 -6.45
C GLY A 493 -1.55 11.80 -6.40
N GLY A 494 -1.26 12.78 -7.25
CA GLY A 494 -2.00 14.00 -7.34
C GLY A 494 -1.78 14.76 -8.64
N SER A 495 -2.46 15.88 -8.77
CA SER A 495 -2.30 16.78 -9.91
C SER A 495 -2.73 18.20 -9.60
N VAL A 496 -2.33 19.14 -10.40
CA VAL A 496 -3.00 20.42 -10.55
C VAL A 496 -4.30 20.18 -11.31
N ARG A 497 -5.38 20.88 -10.92
CA ARG A 497 -6.71 20.70 -11.52
C ARG A 497 -7.00 21.73 -12.58
N ILE A 498 -7.77 21.36 -13.59
CA ILE A 498 -8.31 22.32 -14.55
C ILE A 498 -9.32 23.21 -13.80
N HIS A 499 -9.10 24.52 -13.88
CA HIS A 499 -10.01 25.53 -13.35
C HIS A 499 -10.57 26.47 -14.45
N GLN A 500 -10.10 26.30 -15.68
CA GLN A 500 -10.49 27.07 -16.86
C GLN A 500 -11.53 26.29 -17.68
N ALA A 501 -12.68 26.89 -17.91
CA ALA A 501 -13.82 26.23 -18.55
C ALA A 501 -13.56 25.79 -20.00
N ASP A 502 -12.78 26.58 -20.75
CA ASP A 502 -12.39 26.29 -22.12
C ASP A 502 -11.47 25.06 -22.21
N ILE A 503 -10.45 24.97 -21.33
CA ILE A 503 -9.56 23.80 -21.24
C ILE A 503 -10.35 22.57 -20.81
N GLN A 504 -11.26 22.69 -19.82
CA GLN A 504 -12.10 21.59 -19.38
C GLN A 504 -13.00 21.06 -20.50
N SER A 505 -13.56 21.96 -21.32
CA SER A 505 -14.39 21.57 -22.45
C SER A 505 -13.60 20.81 -23.51
N LYS A 506 -12.39 21.28 -23.85
CA LYS A 506 -11.48 20.57 -24.75
C LYS A 506 -11.10 19.18 -24.23
N MET A 507 -10.80 19.09 -22.93
CA MET A 507 -10.48 17.82 -22.29
C MET A 507 -11.62 16.80 -22.42
N PHE A 508 -12.86 17.23 -22.19
CA PHE A 508 -14.03 16.38 -22.37
C PHE A 508 -14.23 15.96 -23.82
N GLU A 509 -14.02 16.87 -24.78
CA GLU A 509 -14.13 16.59 -26.21
C GLU A 509 -13.15 15.49 -26.64
N VAL A 510 -11.86 15.60 -26.25
CA VAL A 510 -10.83 14.58 -26.57
C VAL A 510 -11.13 13.24 -25.91
N LEU A 511 -11.73 13.23 -24.72
CA LEU A 511 -12.19 12.03 -24.04
C LEU A 511 -13.50 11.45 -24.61
N GLY A 512 -14.09 12.07 -25.64
CA GLY A 512 -15.32 11.61 -26.28
C GLY A 512 -16.59 11.87 -25.48
N PHE A 513 -16.58 12.83 -24.55
CA PHE A 513 -17.81 13.27 -23.87
C PHE A 513 -18.56 14.25 -24.74
N THR A 514 -19.87 14.04 -24.90
CA THR A 514 -20.75 15.11 -25.40
C THR A 514 -21.05 16.11 -24.27
N PRO A 515 -21.38 17.38 -24.57
CA PRO A 515 -21.76 18.36 -23.54
C PRO A 515 -22.88 17.86 -22.64
N GLU A 516 -23.87 17.15 -23.19
CA GLU A 516 -24.99 16.56 -22.44
C GLU A 516 -24.50 15.53 -21.44
N ARG A 517 -23.64 14.58 -21.87
CA ARG A 517 -23.08 13.52 -21.02
C ARG A 517 -22.18 14.09 -19.93
N ALA A 518 -21.34 15.09 -20.25
CA ALA A 518 -20.54 15.80 -19.25
C ALA A 518 -21.43 16.52 -18.24
N GLY A 519 -22.52 17.17 -18.68
CA GLY A 519 -23.50 17.81 -17.82
C GLY A 519 -24.27 16.82 -16.93
N GLU A 520 -24.63 15.64 -17.45
CA GLU A 520 -25.29 14.60 -16.65
C GLU A 520 -24.37 14.06 -15.55
N GLN A 521 -23.09 13.83 -15.83
CA GLN A 521 -22.14 13.23 -14.87
C GLN A 521 -21.56 14.25 -13.90
N PHE A 522 -21.08 15.40 -14.41
CA PHE A 522 -20.29 16.38 -13.67
C PHE A 522 -20.96 17.76 -13.57
N GLY A 523 -22.23 17.88 -13.98
CA GLY A 523 -22.92 19.15 -14.13
C GLY A 523 -22.88 20.02 -12.87
N PHE A 524 -22.99 19.45 -11.68
CA PHE A 524 -22.94 20.18 -10.42
C PHE A 524 -21.56 20.81 -10.14
N LEU A 525 -20.46 20.15 -10.56
CA LEU A 525 -19.11 20.69 -10.46
C LEU A 525 -18.88 21.78 -11.52
N LEU A 526 -19.30 21.52 -12.77
CA LEU A 526 -19.19 22.50 -13.85
C LEU A 526 -20.02 23.76 -13.59
N GLU A 527 -21.17 23.60 -12.95
CA GLU A 527 -21.99 24.76 -12.51
C GLU A 527 -21.26 25.55 -11.43
N ALA A 528 -20.66 24.90 -10.44
CA ALA A 528 -19.90 25.60 -9.40
C ALA A 528 -18.72 26.39 -9.97
N PHE A 529 -18.07 25.91 -11.01
CA PHE A 529 -16.95 26.61 -11.67
C PHE A 529 -17.35 27.94 -12.31
N LYS A 530 -18.60 28.11 -12.67
CA LYS A 530 -19.11 29.40 -13.21
C LYS A 530 -19.09 30.55 -12.20
N TYR A 531 -19.02 30.23 -10.90
CA TYR A 531 -19.06 31.21 -9.81
C TYR A 531 -17.69 31.60 -9.27
N GLY A 532 -16.62 31.28 -10.01
CA GLY A 532 -15.23 31.60 -9.66
C GLY A 532 -14.54 30.48 -8.89
N VAL A 533 -13.85 29.64 -9.62
CA VAL A 533 -13.02 28.59 -9.07
C VAL A 533 -11.58 29.05 -8.97
N PRO A 534 -10.91 28.93 -7.80
CA PRO A 534 -9.49 29.24 -7.70
C PRO A 534 -8.64 28.17 -8.42
N PRO A 535 -7.43 28.50 -8.87
CA PRO A 535 -6.41 27.48 -9.16
C PRO A 535 -6.24 26.57 -7.94
N HIS A 536 -6.26 25.26 -8.12
CA HIS A 536 -6.14 24.31 -7.01
C HIS A 536 -5.44 23.03 -7.44
N ALA A 537 -4.89 22.34 -6.45
CA ALA A 537 -4.15 21.12 -6.63
C ALA A 537 -4.24 20.26 -5.37
N GLY A 538 -4.06 18.97 -5.51
CA GLY A 538 -4.14 18.06 -4.36
C GLY A 538 -3.43 16.75 -4.59
N LEU A 539 -3.43 15.94 -3.53
CA LEU A 539 -2.81 14.63 -3.51
C LEU A 539 -3.58 13.70 -2.57
N ALA A 540 -3.56 12.43 -2.84
CA ALA A 540 -4.10 11.40 -1.96
C ALA A 540 -3.07 10.28 -1.74
N TYR A 541 -2.82 9.93 -0.46
CA TYR A 541 -2.05 8.74 -0.09
C TYR A 541 -2.95 7.56 0.18
N GLY A 542 -2.52 6.37 -0.21
CA GLY A 542 -3.07 5.14 0.36
C GLY A 542 -2.53 4.93 1.79
N LEU A 543 -3.31 5.27 2.82
CA LEU A 543 -2.90 5.11 4.22
C LEU A 543 -2.44 3.68 4.52
N ASP A 544 -3.11 2.69 3.95
CA ASP A 544 -2.77 1.27 4.12
C ASP A 544 -1.36 0.96 3.61
N ARG A 545 -0.98 1.49 2.44
CA ARG A 545 0.37 1.33 1.87
C ARG A 545 1.44 2.03 2.69
N VAL A 546 1.18 3.27 3.12
CA VAL A 546 2.11 4.03 3.97
C VAL A 546 2.42 3.25 5.25
N VAL A 547 1.37 2.76 5.94
CA VAL A 547 1.54 1.99 7.18
C VAL A 547 2.21 0.64 6.91
N MET A 548 1.84 -0.06 5.83
CA MET A 548 2.48 -1.33 5.43
C MET A 548 4.00 -1.18 5.32
N TRP A 549 4.46 -0.14 4.63
CA TRP A 549 5.89 0.14 4.52
C TRP A 549 6.53 0.46 5.87
N MET A 550 5.90 1.30 6.70
CA MET A 550 6.43 1.69 8.01
C MET A 550 6.62 0.52 8.97
N VAL A 551 5.76 -0.51 8.88
CA VAL A 551 5.84 -1.69 9.76
C VAL A 551 6.61 -2.86 9.12
N GLY A 552 7.00 -2.74 7.84
CA GLY A 552 7.71 -3.79 7.10
C GLY A 552 6.83 -5.01 6.79
N ALA A 553 5.52 -4.82 6.59
CA ALA A 553 4.60 -5.89 6.23
C ALA A 553 4.58 -6.13 4.71
N ASP A 554 4.32 -7.38 4.30
CA ASP A 554 4.26 -7.78 2.89
C ASP A 554 2.86 -7.56 2.26
N SER A 555 1.85 -7.26 3.09
CA SER A 555 0.47 -7.09 2.64
C SER A 555 -0.26 -6.02 3.43
N ILE A 556 -1.09 -5.21 2.74
CA ILE A 556 -1.97 -4.24 3.41
C ILE A 556 -2.98 -4.91 4.35
N ARG A 557 -3.29 -6.21 4.18
CA ARG A 557 -4.17 -6.96 5.09
C ARG A 557 -3.63 -7.05 6.52
N ASP A 558 -2.32 -6.97 6.69
CA ASP A 558 -1.69 -6.99 8.03
C ASP A 558 -1.80 -5.65 8.78
N VAL A 559 -2.17 -4.58 8.08
CA VAL A 559 -2.35 -3.23 8.64
C VAL A 559 -3.81 -2.73 8.62
N ILE A 560 -4.74 -3.58 8.18
CA ILE A 560 -6.19 -3.34 8.20
C ILE A 560 -6.81 -4.27 9.24
N ALA A 561 -7.65 -3.73 10.13
CA ALA A 561 -8.23 -4.52 11.21
C ALA A 561 -9.07 -5.71 10.69
N PHE A 562 -9.95 -5.47 9.72
CA PHE A 562 -10.86 -6.47 9.15
C PHE A 562 -10.81 -6.40 7.61
N PRO A 563 -9.74 -6.94 6.97
CA PRO A 563 -9.59 -6.91 5.53
C PRO A 563 -10.48 -7.96 4.85
N LYS A 564 -10.72 -7.78 3.54
CA LYS A 564 -11.30 -8.79 2.66
C LYS A 564 -10.21 -9.71 2.09
N VAL A 565 -10.58 -10.93 1.73
CA VAL A 565 -9.74 -11.86 0.95
C VAL A 565 -9.79 -11.56 -0.55
N LYS A 566 -9.08 -12.32 -1.38
CA LYS A 566 -8.91 -12.04 -2.81
C LYS A 566 -10.21 -11.96 -3.61
N ASP A 567 -11.24 -12.69 -3.20
CA ASP A 567 -12.57 -12.68 -3.82
C ASP A 567 -13.52 -11.61 -3.26
N ALA A 568 -12.96 -10.60 -2.56
CA ALA A 568 -13.68 -9.53 -1.90
C ALA A 568 -14.60 -9.98 -0.75
N SER A 569 -14.51 -11.23 -0.27
CA SER A 569 -15.31 -11.72 0.84
C SER A 569 -14.63 -11.49 2.21
N CYS A 570 -15.42 -11.54 3.28
CA CYS A 570 -14.96 -11.51 4.66
C CYS A 570 -15.23 -12.88 5.31
N LEU A 571 -14.17 -13.66 5.54
CA LEU A 571 -14.29 -15.02 6.12
C LEU A 571 -14.84 -15.01 7.56
N MET A 572 -14.70 -13.91 8.29
CA MET A 572 -15.17 -13.79 9.67
C MET A 572 -16.67 -13.49 9.75
N SER A 573 -17.16 -12.55 8.94
CA SER A 573 -18.55 -12.11 8.94
C SER A 573 -19.41 -12.74 7.84
N GLU A 574 -18.78 -13.54 6.97
CA GLU A 574 -19.41 -14.18 5.80
C GLU A 574 -20.05 -13.17 4.82
N ALA A 575 -19.55 -11.93 4.82
CA ALA A 575 -19.96 -10.90 3.85
C ALA A 575 -19.19 -11.08 2.53
N PRO A 576 -19.88 -10.88 1.34
CA PRO A 576 -21.27 -10.58 1.16
C PRO A 576 -22.18 -11.79 1.42
N ALA A 577 -23.41 -11.53 1.85
CA ALA A 577 -24.39 -12.55 2.15
C ALA A 577 -25.76 -12.20 1.51
N PRO A 578 -26.62 -13.20 1.25
CA PRO A 578 -28.00 -12.96 0.84
C PRO A 578 -28.75 -12.10 1.84
N VAL A 579 -29.67 -11.29 1.35
CA VAL A 579 -30.58 -10.47 2.18
C VAL A 579 -32.01 -11.03 2.13
N GLU A 580 -32.83 -10.66 3.11
CA GLU A 580 -34.21 -11.10 3.16
C GLU A 580 -35.01 -10.59 1.95
N GLU A 581 -35.86 -11.45 1.39
CA GLU A 581 -36.72 -11.14 0.24
C GLU A 581 -37.61 -9.91 0.48
N LYS A 582 -38.05 -9.71 1.74
CA LYS A 582 -38.80 -8.52 2.14
C LYS A 582 -38.05 -7.23 1.87
N GLN A 583 -36.76 -7.20 2.18
CA GLN A 583 -35.90 -6.03 1.92
C GLN A 583 -35.76 -5.76 0.42
N LEU A 584 -35.59 -6.80 -0.40
CA LEU A 584 -35.53 -6.68 -1.86
C LEU A 584 -36.84 -6.12 -2.42
N LYS A 585 -37.97 -6.62 -1.97
CA LYS A 585 -39.31 -6.12 -2.37
C LYS A 585 -39.54 -4.67 -1.97
N GLU A 586 -39.10 -4.25 -0.78
CA GLU A 586 -39.19 -2.84 -0.33
C GLU A 586 -38.35 -1.89 -1.19
N LEU A 587 -37.25 -2.40 -1.77
CA LEU A 587 -36.37 -1.67 -2.69
C LEU A 587 -36.81 -1.78 -4.15
N GLY A 588 -37.79 -2.62 -4.48
CA GLY A 588 -38.21 -2.88 -5.86
C GLY A 588 -37.14 -3.62 -6.69
N ILE A 589 -36.31 -4.44 -6.06
CA ILE A 589 -35.19 -5.17 -6.67
C ILE A 589 -35.48 -6.66 -6.67
N ALA A 590 -35.04 -7.37 -7.72
CA ALA A 590 -35.04 -8.82 -7.79
C ALA A 590 -33.63 -9.34 -8.10
N VAL A 591 -33.27 -10.47 -7.50
CA VAL A 591 -32.04 -11.19 -7.87
C VAL A 591 -32.34 -12.04 -9.09
N SER A 592 -31.65 -11.79 -10.21
CA SER A 592 -31.84 -12.53 -11.48
C SER A 592 -30.84 -13.69 -11.66
N TRP A 593 -29.80 -13.77 -10.81
CA TRP A 593 -28.81 -14.85 -10.88
C TRP A 593 -29.34 -16.11 -10.22
N THR A 594 -29.21 -17.24 -10.90
CA THR A 594 -29.52 -18.58 -10.39
C THR A 594 -28.21 -19.36 -10.22
N ASP A 595 -28.16 -20.26 -9.23
CA ASP A 595 -27.03 -21.15 -9.00
C ASP A 595 -26.77 -21.98 -10.27
N GLY A 596 -25.68 -21.70 -10.98
CA GLY A 596 -25.27 -22.39 -12.21
C GLY A 596 -24.85 -21.51 -13.38
N GLU A 597 -24.96 -20.19 -13.27
CA GLU A 597 -24.55 -19.22 -14.31
C GLU A 597 -23.23 -18.49 -14.01
N GLN A 598 -22.26 -19.20 -13.38
CA GLN A 598 -20.89 -18.69 -13.21
C GLN A 598 -19.94 -19.19 -14.29
#